data_9dd68367575f90c7719f9e2e4a57c6cb
#
_entry.id   9dd68367575f90c7719f9e2e4a57c6cb
#
_cell.length_a   1.000
_cell.length_b   1.000
_cell.length_c   1.000
_cell.angle_alpha   90.00
_cell.angle_beta   90.00
_cell.angle_gamma   90.00
#
_symmetry.space_group_name_H-M   'P 1'
#
loop_
_entity.id
_entity.type
_entity.pdbx_description
1 polymer ?
#
loop_
_entity_poly.entity_id
_entity_poly.type
_entity_poly.pdbx_seq_one_letter_code
_entity_poly.pdbx_strand_id
1 'polypeptide(L)'
;MTSATPGKTLLINHFLINDQWYLVDLPGYGFARRSKEGRAEISRIIKDYILTRRQMTCLFLLIDGRHMPQKIDMEFMRWLGKNGVPFCIVFTKLDKMSSTAAKKVTGDYCAQLLEEWEELPPVFRSSSVDKRGRNEILDCIEQLTKLPLDCDSPQ
;
A
#
# COMPACT_ATOMS: atom_id res chain seq x y z
N MET A 1 6.41 15.78 -22.89
CA MET A 1 7.65 16.40 -22.38
C MET A 1 7.75 16.11 -20.89
N THR A 2 8.51 15.11 -20.52
CA THR A 2 8.79 14.76 -19.13
C THR A 2 9.96 15.61 -18.65
N SER A 3 9.71 16.56 -17.76
CA SER A 3 10.76 17.40 -17.18
C SER A 3 11.48 16.63 -16.08
N ALA A 4 12.69 16.22 -16.37
CA ALA A 4 13.64 15.67 -15.42
C ALA A 4 14.24 16.80 -14.57
N THR A 5 13.57 17.22 -13.52
CA THR A 5 14.14 18.09 -12.50
C THR A 5 13.86 17.49 -11.12
N PRO A 6 14.91 17.08 -10.35
CA PRO A 6 14.75 16.63 -8.98
C PRO A 6 14.31 17.83 -8.12
N GLY A 7 13.15 17.74 -7.50
CA GLY A 7 12.64 18.80 -6.62
C GLY A 7 11.19 19.20 -6.87
N LYS A 8 10.53 18.62 -7.86
CA LYS A 8 9.13 18.93 -8.13
C LYS A 8 8.20 18.22 -7.15
N THR A 9 7.31 19.01 -6.60
CA THR A 9 6.08 18.76 -5.83
C THR A 9 5.70 17.28 -5.80
N LEU A 10 5.64 16.73 -4.59
CA LEU A 10 5.10 15.40 -4.33
C LEU A 10 3.62 15.41 -4.70
N LEU A 11 3.30 14.96 -5.91
CA LEU A 11 1.93 14.92 -6.39
C LEU A 11 1.27 13.65 -5.90
N ILE A 12 0.13 13.82 -5.28
CA ILE A 12 -0.86 12.76 -5.06
C ILE A 12 -1.71 12.71 -6.33
N ASN A 13 -1.69 11.59 -7.03
CA ASN A 13 -2.42 11.44 -8.29
C ASN A 13 -3.75 10.72 -8.04
N HIS A 14 -4.83 11.28 -8.56
CA HIS A 14 -6.17 10.71 -8.49
C HIS A 14 -6.61 10.27 -9.88
N PHE A 15 -7.01 9.00 -10.00
CA PHE A 15 -7.51 8.41 -11.25
C PHE A 15 -8.95 7.98 -11.04
N LEU A 16 -9.89 8.56 -11.78
CA LEU A 16 -11.28 8.10 -11.80
C LEU A 16 -11.37 6.85 -12.67
N ILE A 17 -11.82 5.76 -12.10
CA ILE A 17 -11.94 4.45 -12.77
C ILE A 17 -13.40 4.15 -13.05
N ASN A 18 -13.72 3.94 -14.33
CA ASN A 18 -15.06 3.60 -14.83
C ASN A 18 -16.16 4.57 -14.31
N ASP A 19 -15.83 5.83 -14.10
CA ASP A 19 -16.73 6.86 -13.53
C ASP A 19 -17.37 6.46 -12.18
N GLN A 20 -16.73 5.55 -11.42
CA GLN A 20 -17.31 4.96 -10.22
C GLN A 20 -16.47 5.15 -8.96
N TRP A 21 -15.14 5.02 -9.05
CA TRP A 21 -14.27 5.08 -7.89
C TRP A 21 -12.90 5.68 -8.23
N TYR A 22 -12.19 6.14 -7.22
CA TYR A 22 -10.86 6.73 -7.38
C TYR A 22 -9.76 5.78 -6.96
N LEU A 23 -8.80 5.57 -7.85
CA LEU A 23 -7.49 5.03 -7.50
C LEU A 23 -6.58 6.22 -7.19
N VAL A 24 -5.97 6.20 -6.00
CA VAL A 24 -5.07 7.27 -5.56
C VAL A 24 -3.66 6.73 -5.45
N ASP A 25 -2.75 7.33 -6.21
CA ASP A 25 -1.33 7.02 -6.16
C ASP A 25 -0.63 8.01 -5.22
N LEU A 26 -0.13 7.49 -4.09
CA LEU A 26 0.63 8.24 -3.11
C LEU A 26 2.13 8.11 -3.37
N PRO A 27 2.93 9.13 -3.01
CA PRO A 27 4.39 9.01 -3.07
C PRO A 27 4.89 7.83 -2.24
N GLY A 28 5.91 7.14 -2.72
CA GLY A 28 6.54 6.05 -1.94
C GLY A 28 7.26 6.58 -0.70
N TYR A 29 7.01 5.99 0.46
CA TYR A 29 7.65 6.37 1.73
C TYR A 29 9.09 5.88 1.86
N GLY A 30 9.55 4.94 1.01
CA GLY A 30 10.86 4.27 1.08
C GLY A 30 11.93 4.79 0.13
N PHE A 31 11.80 5.98 -0.45
CA PHE A 31 12.78 6.49 -1.43
C PHE A 31 14.15 6.80 -0.80
N ALA A 32 15.11 5.88 -1.00
CA ALA A 32 16.47 5.97 -0.48
C ALA A 32 17.29 7.15 -1.04
N ARG A 33 16.88 7.77 -2.15
CA ARG A 33 17.62 8.83 -2.84
C ARG A 33 17.32 10.26 -2.36
N ARG A 34 16.55 10.42 -1.28
CA ARG A 34 16.20 11.73 -0.73
C ARG A 34 16.95 12.02 0.56
N SER A 35 17.14 13.30 0.86
CA SER A 35 17.67 13.75 2.15
C SER A 35 16.76 13.27 3.30
N LYS A 36 17.27 13.32 4.52
CA LYS A 36 16.49 12.96 5.72
C LYS A 36 15.25 13.85 5.85
N GLU A 37 15.40 15.15 5.59
CA GLU A 37 14.33 16.14 5.61
C GLU A 37 13.27 15.84 4.54
N GLY A 38 13.69 15.53 3.32
CA GLY A 38 12.79 15.18 2.21
C GLY A 38 11.97 13.91 2.50
N ARG A 39 12.55 12.92 3.18
CA ARG A 39 11.82 11.71 3.60
C ARG A 39 10.80 12.00 4.69
N ALA A 40 11.15 12.86 5.65
CA ALA A 40 10.24 13.28 6.70
C ALA A 40 9.03 14.06 6.14
N GLU A 41 9.27 14.94 5.18
CA GLU A 41 8.21 15.69 4.49
C GLU A 41 7.25 14.77 3.74
N ILE A 42 7.76 13.80 2.97
CA ILE A 42 6.94 12.80 2.28
C ILE A 42 6.09 12.00 3.29
N SER A 43 6.72 11.52 4.35
CA SER A 43 6.02 10.77 5.40
C SER A 43 4.89 11.58 6.01
N ARG A 44 5.11 12.87 6.26
CA ARG A 44 4.08 13.78 6.77
C ARG A 44 2.92 13.93 5.78
N ILE A 45 3.21 14.21 4.50
CA ILE A 45 2.19 14.38 3.46
C ILE A 45 1.33 13.12 3.32
N ILE A 46 1.95 11.94 3.29
CA ILE A 46 1.23 10.65 3.21
C ILE A 46 0.31 10.46 4.42
N LYS A 47 0.85 10.67 5.62
CA LYS A 47 0.08 10.49 6.86
C LYS A 47 -1.07 11.49 6.99
N ASP A 48 -0.84 12.74 6.66
CA ASP A 48 -1.87 13.79 6.64
C ASP A 48 -2.98 13.43 5.65
N TYR A 49 -2.63 12.99 4.44
CA TYR A 49 -3.61 12.56 3.46
C TYR A 49 -4.45 11.39 3.97
N ILE A 50 -3.81 10.34 4.48
CA ILE A 50 -4.50 9.15 4.98
C ILE A 50 -5.46 9.48 6.12
N LEU A 51 -5.05 10.33 7.07
CA LEU A 51 -5.87 10.68 8.23
C LEU A 51 -7.01 11.66 7.92
N THR A 52 -6.86 12.48 6.89
CA THR A 52 -7.86 13.52 6.55
C THR A 52 -8.84 13.09 5.46
N ARG A 53 -8.51 12.06 4.68
CA ARG A 53 -9.35 11.63 3.56
C ARG A 53 -10.46 10.68 4.00
N ARG A 54 -11.63 11.22 4.35
CA ARG A 54 -12.80 10.47 4.82
C ARG A 54 -13.33 9.43 3.82
N GLN A 55 -13.16 9.67 2.51
CA GLN A 55 -13.63 8.77 1.45
C GLN A 55 -12.65 7.61 1.16
N MET A 56 -11.52 7.53 1.86
CA MET A 56 -10.59 6.44 1.68
C MET A 56 -11.15 5.15 2.28
N THR A 57 -11.41 4.17 1.44
CA THR A 57 -12.00 2.88 1.85
C THR A 57 -10.93 1.91 2.34
N CYS A 58 -9.81 1.84 1.63
CA CYS A 58 -8.71 0.92 1.96
C CYS A 58 -7.40 1.42 1.36
N LEU A 59 -6.30 1.22 2.07
CA LEU A 59 -4.94 1.46 1.60
C LEU A 59 -4.33 0.15 1.09
N PHE A 60 -3.83 0.13 -0.13
CA PHE A 60 -3.06 -0.99 -0.67
C PHE A 60 -1.57 -0.71 -0.49
N LEU A 61 -0.96 -1.39 0.47
CA LEU A 61 0.46 -1.26 0.79
C LEU A 61 1.28 -2.16 -0.12
N LEU A 62 2.04 -1.56 -1.05
CA LEU A 62 2.86 -2.28 -2.02
C LEU A 62 4.23 -2.61 -1.41
N ILE A 63 4.53 -3.90 -1.29
CA ILE A 63 5.81 -4.41 -0.79
C ILE A 63 6.52 -5.15 -1.91
N ASP A 64 7.79 -4.84 -2.15
CA ASP A 64 8.61 -5.63 -3.06
C ASP A 64 8.82 -7.03 -2.47
N GLY A 65 8.16 -8.03 -3.06
CA GLY A 65 8.13 -9.40 -2.55
C GLY A 65 9.46 -10.15 -2.58
N ARG A 66 10.53 -9.53 -3.09
CA ARG A 66 11.89 -10.10 -3.09
C ARG A 66 12.62 -9.92 -1.75
N HIS A 67 12.11 -9.05 -0.89
CA HIS A 67 12.78 -8.65 0.35
C HIS A 67 12.04 -9.15 1.59
N MET A 68 12.81 -9.45 2.62
CA MET A 68 12.28 -9.66 3.97
C MET A 68 11.75 -8.34 4.54
N PRO A 69 10.94 -8.38 5.62
CA PRO A 69 10.40 -7.18 6.24
C PRO A 69 11.48 -6.15 6.55
N GLN A 70 11.32 -4.95 6.00
CA GLN A 70 12.20 -3.83 6.30
C GLN A 70 11.63 -3.04 7.48
N LYS A 71 12.51 -2.45 8.27
CA LYS A 71 12.11 -1.66 9.44
C LYS A 71 11.09 -0.57 9.08
N ILE A 72 11.28 0.10 7.94
CA ILE A 72 10.38 1.17 7.49
C ILE A 72 8.97 0.65 7.18
N ASP A 73 8.86 -0.54 6.60
CA ASP A 73 7.56 -1.17 6.29
C ASP A 73 6.84 -1.55 7.58
N MET A 74 7.56 -2.16 8.53
CA MET A 74 7.02 -2.55 9.83
C MET A 74 6.55 -1.34 10.63
N GLU A 75 7.33 -0.26 10.66
CA GLU A 75 6.96 1.00 11.33
C GLU A 75 5.71 1.62 10.70
N PHE A 76 5.61 1.60 9.38
CA PHE A 76 4.44 2.14 8.69
C PHE A 76 3.18 1.30 8.94
N MET A 77 3.28 -0.03 8.87
CA MET A 77 2.16 -0.91 9.19
C MET A 77 1.68 -0.75 10.63
N ARG A 78 2.61 -0.67 11.61
CA ARG A 78 2.25 -0.39 13.02
C ARG A 78 1.52 0.95 13.14
N TRP A 79 1.97 1.97 12.41
CA TRP A 79 1.31 3.27 12.40
C TRP A 79 -0.10 3.19 11.80
N LEU A 80 -0.30 2.45 10.71
CA LEU A 80 -1.62 2.22 10.11
C LEU A 80 -2.56 1.53 11.12
N GLY A 81 -2.11 0.45 11.74
CA GLY A 81 -2.89 -0.28 12.74
C GLY A 81 -3.25 0.57 13.95
N LYS A 82 -2.29 1.35 14.49
CA LYS A 82 -2.51 2.26 15.63
C LYS A 82 -3.55 3.33 15.34
N ASN A 83 -3.67 3.78 14.09
CA ASN A 83 -4.64 4.80 13.68
C ASN A 83 -5.93 4.21 13.09
N GLY A 84 -6.12 2.88 13.18
CA GLY A 84 -7.33 2.23 12.68
C GLY A 84 -7.53 2.35 11.17
N VAL A 85 -6.46 2.50 10.41
CA VAL A 85 -6.51 2.65 8.95
C VAL A 85 -6.69 1.27 8.30
N PRO A 86 -7.78 1.02 7.56
CA PRO A 86 -7.93 -0.23 6.82
C PRO A 86 -6.88 -0.34 5.72
N PHE A 87 -6.15 -1.45 5.67
CA PHE A 87 -5.16 -1.68 4.62
C PHE A 87 -5.02 -3.14 4.24
N CYS A 88 -4.51 -3.37 3.02
CA CYS A 88 -4.13 -4.67 2.49
C CYS A 88 -2.63 -4.65 2.17
N ILE A 89 -1.98 -5.81 2.25
CA ILE A 89 -0.59 -5.99 1.82
C ILE A 89 -0.59 -6.57 0.41
N VAL A 90 0.15 -5.96 -0.51
CA VAL A 90 0.33 -6.45 -1.87
C VAL A 90 1.80 -6.68 -2.13
N PHE A 91 2.21 -7.94 -2.15
CA PHE A 91 3.55 -8.31 -2.59
C PHE A 91 3.65 -8.17 -4.11
N THR A 92 4.60 -7.37 -4.56
CA THR A 92 4.83 -7.07 -5.98
C THR A 92 6.10 -7.76 -6.52
N LYS A 93 6.27 -7.75 -7.84
CA LYS A 93 7.48 -8.25 -8.53
C LYS A 93 7.79 -9.73 -8.31
N LEU A 94 6.78 -10.55 -8.06
CA LEU A 94 6.95 -11.97 -7.81
C LEU A 94 7.37 -12.78 -9.05
N ASP A 95 7.29 -12.18 -10.25
CA ASP A 95 7.88 -12.71 -11.49
C ASP A 95 9.41 -12.81 -11.45
N LYS A 96 10.06 -12.07 -10.55
CA LYS A 96 11.51 -12.09 -10.38
C LYS A 96 12.05 -13.30 -9.60
N MET A 97 11.15 -14.18 -9.14
CA MET A 97 11.48 -15.36 -8.36
C MET A 97 10.70 -16.58 -8.87
N SER A 98 11.21 -17.78 -8.57
CA SER A 98 10.42 -19.00 -8.78
C SER A 98 9.17 -19.00 -7.89
N SER A 99 8.13 -19.71 -8.31
CA SER A 99 6.88 -19.81 -7.54
C SER A 99 7.12 -20.32 -6.10
N THR A 100 8.01 -21.27 -5.92
CA THR A 100 8.38 -21.82 -4.61
C THR A 100 9.10 -20.76 -3.76
N ALA A 101 10.06 -20.03 -4.33
CA ALA A 101 10.77 -18.97 -3.62
C ALA A 101 9.81 -17.83 -3.23
N ALA A 102 8.92 -17.43 -4.13
CA ALA A 102 7.91 -16.40 -3.86
C ALA A 102 6.98 -16.80 -2.70
N LYS A 103 6.48 -18.04 -2.70
CA LYS A 103 5.65 -18.56 -1.60
C LYS A 103 6.41 -18.56 -0.27
N LYS A 104 7.67 -19.01 -0.29
CA LYS A 104 8.50 -19.03 0.92
C LYS A 104 8.73 -17.64 1.48
N VAL A 105 9.25 -16.70 0.69
CA VAL A 105 9.58 -15.35 1.16
C VAL A 105 8.34 -14.61 1.67
N THR A 106 7.21 -14.68 0.95
CA THR A 106 5.97 -14.04 1.41
C THR A 106 5.36 -14.74 2.63
N GLY A 107 5.53 -16.05 2.76
CA GLY A 107 5.13 -16.81 3.95
C GLY A 107 5.95 -16.45 5.18
N ASP A 108 7.27 -16.40 5.06
CA ASP A 108 8.18 -15.98 6.13
C ASP A 108 7.91 -14.53 6.56
N TYR A 109 7.60 -13.65 5.60
CA TYR A 109 7.18 -12.28 5.88
C TYR A 109 5.91 -12.23 6.73
N CYS A 110 4.87 -12.97 6.32
CA CYS A 110 3.61 -13.06 7.06
C CYS A 110 3.80 -13.67 8.46
N ALA A 111 4.65 -14.70 8.59
CA ALA A 111 4.96 -15.30 9.87
C ALA A 111 5.61 -14.29 10.83
N GLN A 112 6.54 -13.48 10.34
CA GLN A 112 7.15 -12.42 11.15
C GLN A 112 6.15 -11.35 11.58
N LEU A 113 5.18 -10.99 10.73
CA LEU A 113 4.11 -10.06 11.13
C LEU A 113 3.25 -10.65 12.26
N LEU A 114 2.95 -11.94 12.21
CA LEU A 114 2.15 -12.63 13.23
C LEU A 114 2.85 -12.75 14.60
N GLU A 115 4.15 -12.47 14.68
CA GLU A 115 4.84 -12.33 15.97
C GLU A 115 4.37 -11.07 16.74
N GLU A 116 3.88 -10.05 16.02
CA GLU A 116 3.43 -8.77 16.59
C GLU A 116 1.92 -8.55 16.48
N TRP A 117 1.25 -9.25 15.57
CA TRP A 117 -0.15 -9.03 15.21
C TRP A 117 -0.98 -10.29 15.48
N GLU A 118 -2.15 -10.13 16.05
CA GLU A 118 -3.09 -11.25 16.28
C GLU A 118 -3.65 -11.78 14.96
N GLU A 119 -3.89 -10.87 14.00
CA GLU A 119 -4.46 -11.18 12.69
C GLU A 119 -3.79 -10.36 11.60
N LEU A 120 -3.58 -10.99 10.44
CA LEU A 120 -3.02 -10.29 9.27
C LEU A 120 -4.12 -9.53 8.52
N PRO A 121 -3.81 -8.33 7.98
CA PRO A 121 -4.64 -7.74 6.95
C PRO A 121 -4.68 -8.65 5.72
N PRO A 122 -5.64 -8.46 4.79
CA PRO A 122 -5.65 -9.19 3.53
C PRO A 122 -4.31 -9.08 2.79
N VAL A 123 -3.82 -10.22 2.29
CA VAL A 123 -2.51 -10.32 1.62
C VAL A 123 -2.70 -10.80 0.19
N PHE A 124 -2.15 -10.04 -0.75
CA PHE A 124 -2.15 -10.37 -2.17
C PHE A 124 -0.72 -10.61 -2.67
N ARG A 125 -0.57 -11.55 -3.59
CA ARG A 125 0.69 -11.87 -4.27
C ARG A 125 0.56 -11.49 -5.73
N SER A 126 1.37 -10.55 -6.21
CA SER A 126 1.17 -9.98 -7.53
C SER A 126 2.44 -9.85 -8.37
N SER A 127 2.22 -9.75 -9.68
CA SER A 127 3.18 -9.30 -10.65
C SER A 127 2.46 -8.58 -11.79
N SER A 128 2.96 -7.42 -12.18
CA SER A 128 2.47 -6.70 -13.35
C SER A 128 2.91 -7.33 -14.67
N VAL A 129 3.95 -8.17 -14.66
CA VAL A 129 4.52 -8.82 -15.85
C VAL A 129 3.67 -10.01 -16.28
N ASP A 130 3.37 -10.93 -15.37
CA ASP A 130 2.60 -12.15 -15.64
C ASP A 130 1.12 -12.04 -15.21
N LYS A 131 0.69 -10.88 -14.74
CA LYS A 131 -0.67 -10.57 -14.27
C LYS A 131 -1.14 -11.43 -13.08
N ARG A 132 -0.23 -12.06 -12.36
CA ARG A 132 -0.53 -12.82 -11.15
C ARG A 132 -1.18 -11.91 -10.10
N GLY A 133 -2.21 -12.42 -9.40
CA GLY A 133 -2.92 -11.71 -8.35
C GLY A 133 -3.83 -10.58 -8.82
N ARG A 134 -3.90 -10.33 -10.14
CA ARG A 134 -4.70 -9.23 -10.68
C ARG A 134 -6.18 -9.38 -10.38
N ASN A 135 -6.74 -10.55 -10.61
CA ASN A 135 -8.17 -10.78 -10.43
C ASN A 135 -8.56 -10.70 -8.95
N GLU A 136 -7.76 -11.29 -8.07
CA GLU A 136 -7.98 -11.26 -6.63
C GLU A 136 -7.97 -9.82 -6.07
N ILE A 137 -7.07 -8.98 -6.57
CA ILE A 137 -7.03 -7.55 -6.20
C ILE A 137 -8.25 -6.81 -6.75
N LEU A 138 -8.65 -7.07 -8.01
CA LEU A 138 -9.84 -6.44 -8.60
C LEU A 138 -11.12 -6.86 -7.89
N ASP A 139 -11.26 -8.13 -7.52
CA ASP A 139 -12.40 -8.63 -6.75
C ASP A 139 -12.49 -7.97 -5.37
N CYS A 140 -11.34 -7.79 -4.71
CA CYS A 140 -11.28 -7.06 -3.45
C CYS A 140 -11.72 -5.59 -3.62
N ILE A 141 -11.24 -4.90 -4.66
CA ILE A 141 -11.64 -3.52 -4.96
C ILE A 141 -13.15 -3.44 -5.25
N GLU A 142 -13.69 -4.38 -6.00
CA GLU A 142 -15.12 -4.43 -6.29
C GLU A 142 -15.96 -4.59 -5.00
N GLN A 143 -15.53 -5.45 -4.11
CA GLN A 143 -16.21 -5.60 -2.81
C GLN A 143 -16.15 -4.32 -1.98
N LEU A 144 -14.97 -3.69 -1.89
CA LEU A 144 -14.77 -2.45 -1.13
C LEU A 144 -15.58 -1.28 -1.68
N THR A 145 -15.74 -1.17 -3.00
CA THR A 145 -16.48 -0.08 -3.64
C THR A 145 -17.99 -0.26 -3.59
N LYS A 146 -18.48 -1.46 -3.30
CA LYS A 146 -19.92 -1.74 -3.09
C LYS A 146 -20.39 -1.51 -1.65
N LEU A 147 -19.46 -1.40 -0.69
CA LEU A 147 -19.83 -1.11 0.69
C LEU A 147 -20.37 0.33 0.79
N PRO A 148 -21.51 0.54 1.50
CA PRO A 148 -21.96 1.89 1.80
C PRO A 148 -20.85 2.60 2.60
N LEU A 149 -20.55 3.83 2.23
CA LEU A 149 -19.73 4.69 3.07
C LEU A 149 -20.52 4.89 4.37
N ASP A 150 -19.99 4.43 5.50
CA ASP A 150 -20.56 4.73 6.82
C ASP A 150 -20.51 6.24 7.02
N CYS A 151 -21.62 6.89 6.66
CA CYS A 151 -21.81 8.34 6.83
C CYS A 151 -22.15 8.73 8.27
N ASP A 152 -22.24 7.77 9.19
CA ASP A 152 -22.65 7.99 10.57
C ASP A 152 -21.61 7.45 11.55
N SER A 153 -20.56 8.25 11.80
CA SER A 153 -19.92 8.24 13.12
C SER A 153 -20.33 9.53 13.81
N PRO A 154 -21.06 9.48 14.95
CA PRO A 154 -21.44 10.67 15.69
C PRO A 154 -20.19 11.35 16.25
N GLN A 155 -20.28 12.67 16.34
CA GLN A 155 -19.30 13.63 16.83
C GLN A 155 -18.72 13.28 18.20
#